data_28c047b23e7872ed63ecfcdc6c78013a
#
_entry.id   28c047b23e7872ed63ecfcdc6c78013a
#
_cell.length_a   1.000
_cell.length_b   1.000
_cell.length_c   1.000
_cell.angle_alpha   90.00
_cell.angle_beta   90.00
_cell.angle_gamma   90.00
#
_symmetry.space_group_name_H-M   'P 1'
#
loop_
_entity.id
_entity.type
_entity.pdbx_description
1 polymer ?
#
loop_
_entity_poly.entity_id
_entity_poly.type
_entity_poly.pdbx_seq_one_letter_code
_entity_poly.pdbx_strand_id
1 'polypeptide(L)'
;MQNSTLFRRAAALLLTAALALTLVLPGLAAYEMPIQTVNEGESVYLFNADIDKPILEQNADQQRYIASLTKMMTALLFLESGKDMNAEITIPASLTQEFKDIQNANGSTINLRIGETVRRIDLLYGLLVASANDAASVIASDVSDGDLTAFVARMNQRAKELGCTSTSFTCVHGLYDYGNVSSAHDLALIAKACAENETYMQVANTLSYTLPATNLHQNERTITSTNLMLNPEYPYYRDYIRGMKTGFTTLAGRCYVTFAQKDGHTYGLVVLGSDLDNIYREASEILDWAFASFSDRELVDTETPLTTAPLKKCRSYE
;
A
#
# COMPACT_ATOMS: atom_id res chain seq x y z
N MET A 1 14.21 21.28 67.22
CA MET A 1 12.95 21.15 66.51
C MET A 1 13.06 21.38 65.00
N GLN A 2 14.18 21.76 64.41
CA GLN A 2 14.35 22.00 62.94
C GLN A 2 14.62 20.75 62.10
N ASN A 3 15.12 19.66 62.68
CA ASN A 3 15.46 18.46 61.91
C ASN A 3 14.26 17.57 61.52
N SER A 4 13.11 17.69 62.22
CA SER A 4 11.92 16.88 61.93
C SER A 4 11.13 17.33 60.68
N THR A 5 11.22 18.63 60.36
CA THR A 5 10.55 19.20 59.17
C THR A 5 11.32 18.93 57.88
N LEU A 6 12.65 18.89 57.93
CA LEU A 6 13.48 18.52 56.75
C LEU A 6 13.30 17.03 56.42
N PHE A 7 13.24 16.16 57.42
CA PHE A 7 13.03 14.71 57.21
C PHE A 7 11.63 14.41 56.63
N ARG A 8 10.60 15.12 57.08
CA ARG A 8 9.25 15.01 56.55
C ARG A 8 9.13 15.50 55.09
N ARG A 9 9.86 16.58 54.75
CA ARG A 9 9.89 17.11 53.38
C ARG A 9 10.67 16.19 52.42
N ALA A 10 11.77 15.61 52.89
CA ALA A 10 12.54 14.62 52.10
C ALA A 10 11.75 13.33 51.91
N ALA A 11 11.05 12.83 52.94
CA ALA A 11 10.19 11.66 52.83
C ALA A 11 8.99 11.88 51.91
N ALA A 12 8.37 13.07 51.92
CA ALA A 12 7.28 13.43 51.02
C ALA A 12 7.75 13.53 49.55
N LEU A 13 8.95 14.09 49.30
CA LEU A 13 9.54 14.16 47.95
C LEU A 13 9.95 12.76 47.42
N LEU A 14 10.41 11.86 48.28
CA LEU A 14 10.70 10.48 47.91
C LEU A 14 9.43 9.70 47.64
N LEU A 15 8.33 9.92 48.38
CA LEU A 15 7.04 9.29 48.16
C LEU A 15 6.39 9.79 46.87
N THR A 16 6.48 11.07 46.53
CA THR A 16 5.97 11.62 45.26
C THR A 16 6.81 11.17 44.09
N ALA A 17 8.12 11.03 44.21
CA ALA A 17 8.99 10.46 43.16
C ALA A 17 8.73 8.97 42.98
N ALA A 18 8.50 8.22 44.08
CA ALA A 18 8.13 6.78 43.98
C ALA A 18 6.73 6.59 43.36
N LEU A 19 5.75 7.46 43.73
CA LEU A 19 4.41 7.41 43.09
C LEU A 19 4.45 7.84 41.63
N ALA A 20 5.33 8.79 41.25
CA ALA A 20 5.54 9.15 39.86
C ALA A 20 6.25 8.04 39.03
N LEU A 21 7.11 7.24 39.67
CA LEU A 21 7.74 6.07 39.05
C LEU A 21 6.79 4.88 38.92
N THR A 22 5.74 4.77 39.73
CA THR A 22 4.72 3.71 39.63
C THR A 22 3.60 4.08 38.65
N LEU A 23 3.54 5.33 38.19
CA LEU A 23 2.75 5.75 37.03
C LEU A 23 3.47 5.53 35.68
N VAL A 24 4.62 4.84 35.66
CA VAL A 24 5.16 4.26 34.44
C VAL A 24 4.21 3.13 34.03
N LEU A 25 3.21 3.57 33.31
CA LEU A 25 2.51 2.90 32.21
C LEU A 25 2.62 1.35 32.22
N PRO A 26 1.59 0.65 32.60
CA PRO A 26 1.36 -0.67 32.04
C PRO A 26 0.93 -0.44 30.58
N GLY A 27 1.89 -0.34 29.66
CA GLY A 27 1.56 0.01 28.29
C GLY A 27 2.69 -0.18 27.29
N LEU A 28 3.88 -0.46 27.81
CA LEU A 28 5.00 -0.96 27.00
C LEU A 28 5.30 -2.42 27.42
N ALA A 29 4.29 -3.28 27.45
CA ALA A 29 4.55 -4.64 27.06
C ALA A 29 5.03 -4.49 25.61
N ALA A 30 6.33 -4.71 25.36
CA ALA A 30 6.81 -4.95 24.02
C ALA A 30 5.85 -6.02 23.46
N TYR A 31 5.00 -5.64 22.51
CA TYR A 31 4.20 -6.61 21.78
C TYR A 31 5.24 -7.47 21.07
N GLU A 32 5.60 -8.59 21.68
CA GLU A 32 6.37 -9.60 20.99
C GLU A 32 5.47 -10.06 19.84
N MET A 33 5.85 -9.64 18.65
CA MET A 33 5.20 -10.09 17.46
C MET A 33 5.38 -11.63 17.40
N PRO A 34 4.30 -12.41 17.43
CA PRO A 34 4.40 -13.86 17.46
C PRO A 34 4.97 -14.46 16.15
N ILE A 35 5.35 -13.61 15.21
CA ILE A 35 5.71 -14.00 13.86
C ILE A 35 7.22 -14.12 13.77
N GLN A 36 7.72 -15.33 14.05
CA GLN A 36 9.09 -15.75 13.71
C GLN A 36 9.27 -16.04 12.20
N THR A 37 8.34 -15.58 11.36
CA THR A 37 8.19 -16.09 9.99
C THR A 37 8.67 -15.14 8.93
N VAL A 38 8.94 -13.87 9.28
CA VAL A 38 9.52 -12.91 8.34
C VAL A 38 11.04 -13.07 8.35
N ASN A 39 11.63 -13.40 7.20
CA ASN A 39 13.07 -13.50 7.08
C ASN A 39 13.73 -12.14 7.36
N GLU A 40 14.84 -12.15 8.08
CA GLU A 40 15.61 -10.92 8.41
C GLU A 40 15.97 -10.07 7.18
N GLY A 41 16.07 -10.72 6.03
CA GLY A 41 16.36 -10.08 4.75
C GLY A 41 15.19 -9.36 4.12
N GLU A 42 13.97 -9.51 4.57
CA GLU A 42 12.78 -8.89 4.00
C GLU A 42 12.53 -7.47 4.53
N SER A 43 11.77 -6.67 3.77
CA SER A 43 11.23 -5.40 4.26
C SER A 43 9.74 -5.51 4.46
N VAL A 44 9.29 -5.17 5.67
CA VAL A 44 7.88 -5.21 6.05
C VAL A 44 7.46 -3.89 6.67
N TYR A 45 6.28 -3.41 6.27
CA TYR A 45 5.65 -2.25 6.87
C TYR A 45 4.15 -2.51 7.01
N LEU A 46 3.70 -2.66 8.26
CA LEU A 46 2.29 -2.75 8.63
C LEU A 46 1.88 -1.46 9.32
N PHE A 47 0.77 -0.88 8.91
CA PHE A 47 0.24 0.34 9.50
C PHE A 47 -1.28 0.29 9.66
N ASN A 48 -1.78 0.98 10.67
CA ASN A 48 -3.20 1.26 10.79
C ASN A 48 -3.53 2.44 9.86
N ALA A 49 -4.37 2.20 8.85
CA ALA A 49 -4.71 3.19 7.84
C ALA A 49 -5.74 4.22 8.33
N ASP A 50 -6.54 3.89 9.37
CA ASP A 50 -7.58 4.77 9.88
C ASP A 50 -6.99 5.96 10.68
N ILE A 51 -5.84 5.73 11.36
CA ILE A 51 -5.16 6.74 12.19
C ILE A 51 -3.74 7.08 11.70
N ASP A 52 -3.34 6.50 10.57
CA ASP A 52 -2.03 6.68 9.94
C ASP A 52 -0.84 6.44 10.88
N LYS A 53 -0.81 5.25 11.52
CA LYS A 53 0.23 4.88 12.48
C LYS A 53 0.90 3.55 12.10
N PRO A 54 2.24 3.49 12.14
CA PRO A 54 2.96 2.24 11.99
C PRO A 54 2.66 1.30 13.17
N ILE A 55 2.58 0.01 12.88
CA ILE A 55 2.39 -1.07 13.84
C ILE A 55 3.61 -1.98 13.86
N LEU A 56 4.15 -2.30 12.67
CA LEU A 56 5.31 -3.15 12.49
C LEU A 56 6.20 -2.56 11.40
N GLU A 57 7.48 -2.45 11.71
CA GLU A 57 8.51 -1.99 10.80
C GLU A 57 9.71 -2.93 10.84
N GLN A 58 10.04 -3.53 9.70
CA GLN A 58 11.27 -4.28 9.50
C GLN A 58 11.92 -3.80 8.21
N ASN A 59 13.14 -3.27 8.27
CA ASN A 59 13.86 -2.74 7.11
C ASN A 59 12.97 -1.79 6.25
N ALA A 60 12.02 -1.07 6.88
CA ALA A 60 10.93 -0.37 6.19
C ALA A 60 11.41 0.72 5.24
N ASP A 61 12.53 1.40 5.56
CA ASP A 61 13.13 2.46 4.74
C ASP A 61 14.26 1.95 3.81
N GLN A 62 14.58 0.65 3.87
CA GLN A 62 15.60 0.08 3.00
C GLN A 62 15.13 0.08 1.55
N GLN A 63 15.95 0.67 0.65
CA GLN A 63 15.71 0.58 -0.79
C GLN A 63 15.79 -0.86 -1.29
N ARG A 64 14.76 -1.25 -2.07
CA ARG A 64 14.66 -2.55 -2.72
C ARG A 64 14.15 -2.43 -4.15
N TYR A 65 14.45 -3.42 -4.95
CA TYR A 65 13.74 -3.63 -6.21
C TYR A 65 12.28 -3.97 -5.90
N ILE A 66 11.36 -3.41 -6.67
CA ILE A 66 9.91 -3.46 -6.39
C ILE A 66 9.09 -4.16 -7.46
N ALA A 67 9.75 -4.57 -8.55
CA ALA A 67 9.09 -5.24 -9.66
C ALA A 67 7.79 -4.52 -10.08
N SER A 68 6.72 -5.27 -10.34
CA SER A 68 5.43 -4.76 -10.80
C SER A 68 4.65 -3.92 -9.77
N LEU A 69 5.15 -3.70 -8.55
CA LEU A 69 4.57 -2.68 -7.66
C LEU A 69 4.70 -1.26 -8.26
N THR A 70 5.64 -1.05 -9.18
CA THR A 70 5.77 0.14 -10.04
C THR A 70 4.43 0.54 -10.68
N LYS A 71 3.62 -0.44 -11.07
CA LYS A 71 2.32 -0.23 -11.72
C LYS A 71 1.28 0.47 -10.84
N MET A 72 1.50 0.53 -9.52
CA MET A 72 0.66 1.32 -8.63
C MET A 72 0.77 2.81 -8.99
N MET A 73 1.99 3.33 -9.17
CA MET A 73 2.20 4.71 -9.60
C MET A 73 1.70 4.95 -11.02
N THR A 74 1.87 3.98 -11.92
CA THR A 74 1.33 4.08 -13.29
C THR A 74 -0.19 4.17 -13.30
N ALA A 75 -0.89 3.35 -12.49
CA ALA A 75 -2.33 3.41 -12.33
C ALA A 75 -2.79 4.72 -11.69
N LEU A 76 -2.08 5.18 -10.66
CA LEU A 76 -2.40 6.44 -9.98
C LEU A 76 -2.36 7.61 -10.95
N LEU A 77 -1.27 7.78 -11.70
CA LEU A 77 -1.15 8.86 -12.69
C LEU A 77 -2.16 8.75 -13.84
N PHE A 78 -2.52 7.52 -14.22
CA PHE A 78 -3.56 7.30 -15.23
C PHE A 78 -4.91 7.82 -14.74
N LEU A 79 -5.30 7.49 -13.52
CA LEU A 79 -6.56 7.95 -12.92
C LEU A 79 -6.55 9.45 -12.63
N GLU A 80 -5.42 9.99 -12.15
CA GLU A 80 -5.23 11.43 -11.91
C GLU A 80 -5.22 12.26 -13.22
N SER A 81 -5.02 11.63 -14.39
CA SER A 81 -5.03 12.32 -15.67
C SER A 81 -6.39 12.92 -16.05
N GLY A 82 -7.48 12.47 -15.41
CA GLY A 82 -8.84 12.90 -15.68
C GLY A 82 -9.38 12.46 -17.05
N LYS A 83 -8.68 11.56 -17.76
CA LYS A 83 -9.16 11.01 -19.04
C LYS A 83 -10.39 10.14 -18.83
N ASP A 84 -11.33 10.19 -19.77
CA ASP A 84 -12.50 9.31 -19.75
C ASP A 84 -12.07 7.84 -19.86
N MET A 85 -12.34 7.05 -18.81
CA MET A 85 -11.99 5.64 -18.74
C MET A 85 -12.78 4.77 -19.71
N ASN A 86 -13.95 5.22 -20.17
CA ASN A 86 -14.76 4.49 -21.14
C ASN A 86 -14.41 4.80 -22.59
N ALA A 87 -13.63 5.85 -22.83
CA ALA A 87 -13.21 6.20 -24.18
C ALA A 87 -12.20 5.17 -24.71
N GLU A 88 -12.33 4.93 -26.03
CA GLU A 88 -11.43 4.04 -26.75
C GLU A 88 -10.15 4.77 -27.19
N ILE A 89 -9.06 4.02 -27.21
CA ILE A 89 -7.78 4.45 -27.76
C ILE A 89 -7.24 3.39 -28.70
N THR A 90 -6.52 3.83 -29.73
CA THR A 90 -5.80 2.92 -30.65
C THR A 90 -4.33 2.88 -30.26
N ILE A 91 -3.80 1.68 -30.06
CA ILE A 91 -2.40 1.47 -29.62
C ILE A 91 -1.45 1.93 -30.74
N PRO A 92 -0.58 2.91 -30.46
CA PRO A 92 0.25 3.54 -31.47
C PRO A 92 1.43 2.66 -31.90
N ALA A 93 1.86 2.83 -33.16
CA ALA A 93 3.01 2.10 -33.73
C ALA A 93 4.34 2.41 -33.02
N SER A 94 4.44 3.54 -32.33
CA SER A 94 5.62 3.93 -31.52
C SER A 94 5.95 2.91 -30.44
N LEU A 95 4.99 2.14 -29.94
CA LEU A 95 5.20 1.10 -28.93
C LEU A 95 5.69 -0.24 -29.48
N THR A 96 5.96 -0.35 -30.79
CA THR A 96 6.39 -1.62 -31.41
C THR A 96 7.66 -2.19 -30.78
N GLN A 97 8.66 -1.34 -30.51
CA GLN A 97 9.92 -1.81 -29.90
C GLN A 97 9.70 -2.18 -28.44
N GLU A 98 8.98 -1.38 -27.69
CA GLU A 98 8.63 -1.63 -26.28
C GLU A 98 7.92 -2.97 -26.10
N PHE A 99 6.95 -3.31 -26.98
CA PHE A 99 6.26 -4.60 -26.91
C PHE A 99 7.19 -5.78 -27.23
N LYS A 100 8.16 -5.61 -28.14
CA LYS A 100 9.19 -6.63 -28.40
C LYS A 100 10.10 -6.83 -27.19
N ASP A 101 10.50 -5.76 -26.53
CA ASP A 101 11.37 -5.82 -25.36
C ASP A 101 10.67 -6.48 -24.18
N ILE A 102 9.39 -6.17 -23.94
CA ILE A 102 8.53 -6.86 -22.97
C ILE A 102 8.44 -8.36 -23.28
N GLN A 103 8.23 -8.73 -24.54
CA GLN A 103 8.15 -10.14 -24.96
C GLN A 103 9.48 -10.86 -24.76
N ASN A 104 10.60 -10.25 -25.16
CA ASN A 104 11.95 -10.82 -25.01
C ASN A 104 12.32 -11.05 -23.53
N ALA A 105 11.81 -10.20 -22.64
CA ALA A 105 12.01 -10.33 -21.19
C ALA A 105 10.97 -11.27 -20.52
N ASN A 106 10.12 -11.95 -21.28
CA ASN A 106 9.01 -12.76 -20.78
C ASN A 106 8.10 -12.02 -19.79
N GLY A 107 7.86 -10.73 -20.06
CA GLY A 107 7.00 -9.90 -19.23
C GLY A 107 5.52 -10.31 -19.33
N SER A 108 4.78 -10.19 -18.23
CA SER A 108 3.32 -10.41 -18.21
C SER A 108 2.63 -9.45 -19.17
N THR A 109 1.68 -9.96 -19.97
CA THR A 109 0.90 -9.17 -20.94
C THR A 109 -0.55 -9.65 -20.97
N ILE A 110 -1.43 -8.82 -21.53
CA ILE A 110 -2.79 -9.20 -21.96
C ILE A 110 -2.86 -9.35 -23.47
N ASN A 111 -1.69 -9.53 -24.12
CA ASN A 111 -1.53 -9.74 -25.56
C ASN A 111 -2.09 -8.60 -26.42
N LEU A 112 -1.87 -7.35 -26.01
CA LEU A 112 -2.21 -6.18 -26.82
C LEU A 112 -1.41 -6.14 -28.13
N ARG A 113 -2.01 -5.59 -29.18
CA ARG A 113 -1.40 -5.49 -30.51
C ARG A 113 -1.33 -4.04 -30.98
N ILE A 114 -0.29 -3.70 -31.70
CA ILE A 114 -0.19 -2.40 -32.37
C ILE A 114 -1.37 -2.22 -33.33
N GLY A 115 -2.07 -1.08 -33.27
CA GLY A 115 -3.29 -0.82 -34.03
C GLY A 115 -4.57 -1.42 -33.42
N GLU A 116 -4.48 -2.10 -32.27
CA GLU A 116 -5.66 -2.54 -31.53
C GLU A 116 -6.35 -1.33 -30.87
N THR A 117 -7.68 -1.32 -30.92
CA THR A 117 -8.50 -0.29 -30.26
C THR A 117 -9.15 -0.90 -29.03
N VAL A 118 -8.89 -0.31 -27.87
CA VAL A 118 -9.33 -0.78 -26.55
C VAL A 118 -9.84 0.37 -25.72
N ARG A 119 -10.71 0.11 -24.76
CA ARG A 119 -11.13 1.13 -23.79
C ARG A 119 -10.03 1.35 -22.75
N ARG A 120 -9.92 2.56 -22.26
CA ARG A 120 -8.99 2.91 -21.17
C ARG A 120 -9.21 2.06 -19.92
N ILE A 121 -10.46 1.80 -19.55
CA ILE A 121 -10.77 0.96 -18.39
C ILE A 121 -10.24 -0.49 -18.57
N ASP A 122 -10.26 -1.05 -19.77
CA ASP A 122 -9.74 -2.39 -20.05
C ASP A 122 -8.22 -2.45 -19.84
N LEU A 123 -7.50 -1.35 -20.14
CA LEU A 123 -6.07 -1.23 -19.82
C LEU A 123 -5.81 -1.20 -18.33
N LEU A 124 -6.66 -0.51 -17.54
CA LEU A 124 -6.52 -0.46 -16.09
C LEU A 124 -6.75 -1.85 -15.47
N TYR A 125 -7.75 -2.61 -15.96
CA TYR A 125 -7.93 -4.00 -15.57
C TYR A 125 -6.72 -4.87 -15.95
N GLY A 126 -6.20 -4.74 -17.16
CA GLY A 126 -4.98 -5.43 -17.58
C GLY A 126 -3.78 -5.12 -16.68
N LEU A 127 -3.60 -3.85 -16.33
CA LEU A 127 -2.53 -3.35 -15.49
C LEU A 127 -2.57 -3.94 -14.06
N LEU A 128 -3.72 -3.86 -13.40
CA LEU A 128 -3.85 -4.19 -11.98
C LEU A 128 -4.17 -5.68 -11.76
N VAL A 129 -5.04 -6.27 -12.56
CA VAL A 129 -5.46 -7.67 -12.41
C VAL A 129 -4.40 -8.63 -12.94
N ALA A 130 -4.04 -8.51 -14.22
CA ALA A 130 -3.06 -9.41 -14.87
C ALA A 130 -1.60 -8.92 -14.73
N SER A 131 -1.37 -7.76 -14.09
CA SER A 131 -0.04 -7.16 -14.01
C SER A 131 0.63 -6.91 -15.38
N ALA A 132 -0.16 -6.60 -16.41
CA ALA A 132 0.26 -6.50 -17.79
C ALA A 132 1.22 -5.34 -18.06
N ASN A 133 2.39 -5.62 -18.62
CA ASN A 133 3.40 -4.62 -18.96
C ASN A 133 3.03 -3.85 -20.23
N ASP A 134 2.44 -4.54 -21.23
CA ASP A 134 1.91 -3.92 -22.44
C ASP A 134 0.83 -2.87 -22.12
N ALA A 135 -0.08 -3.17 -21.19
CA ALA A 135 -1.07 -2.21 -20.71
C ALA A 135 -0.40 -1.01 -20.02
N ALA A 136 0.66 -1.22 -19.21
CA ALA A 136 1.40 -0.14 -18.57
C ALA A 136 2.01 0.83 -19.59
N SER A 137 2.65 0.30 -20.62
CA SER A 137 3.28 1.11 -21.68
C SER A 137 2.25 1.87 -22.51
N VAL A 138 1.09 1.26 -22.80
CA VAL A 138 -0.02 1.95 -23.50
C VAL A 138 -0.59 3.07 -22.65
N ILE A 139 -0.83 2.83 -21.36
CA ILE A 139 -1.29 3.85 -20.41
C ILE A 139 -0.31 5.03 -20.35
N ALA A 140 0.97 4.75 -20.18
CA ALA A 140 2.00 5.79 -20.12
C ALA A 140 2.06 6.60 -21.42
N SER A 141 1.98 5.93 -22.57
CA SER A 141 1.94 6.57 -23.90
C SER A 141 0.69 7.45 -24.05
N ASP A 142 -0.49 6.99 -23.63
CA ASP A 142 -1.73 7.78 -23.71
C ASP A 142 -1.71 9.02 -22.81
N VAL A 143 -1.16 8.92 -21.61
CA VAL A 143 -1.13 10.04 -20.64
C VAL A 143 -0.08 11.08 -21.00
N SER A 144 1.03 10.67 -21.63
CA SER A 144 2.18 11.53 -21.96
C SER A 144 2.36 11.80 -23.45
N ASP A 145 1.29 11.65 -24.24
CA ASP A 145 1.29 11.89 -25.69
C ASP A 145 2.45 11.18 -26.44
N GLY A 146 2.75 9.94 -25.99
CA GLY A 146 3.76 9.07 -26.59
C GLY A 146 5.15 9.12 -25.93
N ASP A 147 5.41 10.05 -25.01
CA ASP A 147 6.70 10.19 -24.35
C ASP A 147 6.76 9.43 -23.00
N LEU A 148 7.20 8.16 -23.04
CA LEU A 148 7.35 7.34 -21.84
C LEU A 148 8.37 7.92 -20.85
N THR A 149 9.39 8.65 -21.35
CA THR A 149 10.39 9.28 -20.48
C THR A 149 9.78 10.41 -19.67
N ALA A 150 8.93 11.23 -20.29
CA ALA A 150 8.16 12.26 -19.61
C ALA A 150 7.21 11.65 -18.56
N PHE A 151 6.60 10.51 -18.87
CA PHE A 151 5.75 9.78 -17.90
C PHE A 151 6.55 9.32 -16.68
N VAL A 152 7.72 8.70 -16.87
CA VAL A 152 8.62 8.28 -15.79
C VAL A 152 9.09 9.48 -14.95
N ALA A 153 9.41 10.61 -15.59
CA ALA A 153 9.75 11.84 -14.86
C ALA A 153 8.57 12.28 -13.96
N ARG A 154 7.33 12.20 -14.46
CA ARG A 154 6.12 12.51 -13.68
C ARG A 154 5.91 11.51 -12.52
N MET A 155 6.16 10.20 -12.73
CA MET A 155 6.13 9.21 -11.64
C MET A 155 7.06 9.61 -10.50
N ASN A 156 8.30 9.98 -10.81
CA ASN A 156 9.28 10.43 -9.82
C ASN A 156 8.88 11.75 -9.15
N GLN A 157 8.29 12.67 -9.89
CA GLN A 157 7.76 13.91 -9.33
C GLN A 157 6.61 13.60 -8.35
N ARG A 158 5.67 12.74 -8.76
CA ARG A 158 4.53 12.38 -7.91
C ARG A 158 4.95 11.64 -6.64
N ALA A 159 5.95 10.76 -6.72
CA ALA A 159 6.53 10.11 -5.55
C ALA A 159 7.05 11.14 -4.54
N LYS A 160 7.77 12.16 -4.98
CA LYS A 160 8.25 13.25 -4.11
C LYS A 160 7.10 14.04 -3.49
N GLU A 161 6.05 14.33 -4.24
CA GLU A 161 4.84 15.00 -3.74
C GLU A 161 4.12 14.21 -2.66
N LEU A 162 4.16 12.87 -2.74
CA LEU A 162 3.64 11.96 -1.72
C LEU A 162 4.55 11.82 -0.50
N GLY A 163 5.75 12.43 -0.50
CA GLY A 163 6.72 12.35 0.59
C GLY A 163 7.68 11.16 0.51
N CYS A 164 7.72 10.44 -0.61
CA CYS A 164 8.66 9.33 -0.81
C CYS A 164 10.10 9.85 -0.86
N THR A 165 10.99 9.23 -0.09
CA THR A 165 12.40 9.62 0.04
C THR A 165 13.38 8.58 -0.52
N SER A 166 12.93 7.35 -0.68
CA SER A 166 13.72 6.19 -1.09
C SER A 166 13.26 5.61 -2.44
N THR A 167 12.37 6.33 -3.15
CA THR A 167 11.76 5.85 -4.40
C THR A 167 12.42 6.47 -5.62
N SER A 168 12.72 5.63 -6.61
CA SER A 168 13.13 6.03 -7.96
C SER A 168 12.49 5.09 -8.97
N PHE A 169 11.79 5.66 -9.94
CA PHE A 169 11.24 4.94 -11.08
C PHE A 169 12.10 5.15 -12.31
N THR A 170 12.40 4.07 -13.03
CA THR A 170 13.15 4.07 -14.30
C THR A 170 12.33 3.52 -15.46
N CYS A 171 11.19 2.92 -15.18
CA CYS A 171 10.25 2.40 -16.16
C CYS A 171 8.82 2.44 -15.64
N VAL A 172 7.85 2.20 -16.52
CA VAL A 172 6.42 2.32 -16.22
C VAL A 172 5.78 1.03 -15.68
N HIS A 173 6.49 -0.09 -15.69
CA HIS A 173 5.93 -1.42 -15.41
C HIS A 173 6.72 -2.27 -14.40
N GLY A 174 8.00 -1.92 -14.11
CA GLY A 174 8.84 -2.65 -13.17
C GLY A 174 9.46 -3.94 -13.72
N LEU A 175 9.49 -4.13 -15.04
CA LEU A 175 10.12 -5.29 -15.68
C LEU A 175 11.64 -5.14 -15.73
N TYR A 176 12.12 -3.92 -15.96
CA TYR A 176 13.53 -3.56 -15.95
C TYR A 176 13.88 -3.00 -14.56
N ASP A 177 14.63 -3.75 -13.77
CA ASP A 177 14.81 -3.44 -12.35
C ASP A 177 15.93 -2.43 -12.05
N TYR A 178 16.82 -2.16 -13.00
CA TYR A 178 17.97 -1.30 -12.78
C TYR A 178 17.57 0.14 -12.42
N GLY A 179 17.77 0.49 -11.14
CA GLY A 179 17.42 1.79 -10.60
C GLY A 179 15.92 1.99 -10.31
N ASN A 180 15.08 0.97 -10.59
CA ASN A 180 13.65 0.99 -10.27
C ASN A 180 13.45 0.43 -8.86
N VAL A 181 13.56 1.31 -7.87
CA VAL A 181 13.61 0.98 -6.45
C VAL A 181 12.64 1.80 -5.63
N SER A 182 12.26 1.27 -4.47
CA SER A 182 11.48 1.96 -3.45
C SER A 182 11.75 1.34 -2.08
N SER A 183 11.12 1.83 -1.04
CA SER A 183 11.07 1.20 0.28
C SER A 183 9.65 0.75 0.63
N ALA A 184 9.51 -0.10 1.66
CA ALA A 184 8.19 -0.52 2.11
C ALA A 184 7.37 0.65 2.65
N HIS A 185 8.02 1.60 3.32
CA HIS A 185 7.40 2.83 3.80
C HIS A 185 6.91 3.71 2.64
N ASP A 186 7.76 3.99 1.64
CA ASP A 186 7.36 4.80 0.48
C ASP A 186 6.22 4.16 -0.31
N LEU A 187 6.25 2.83 -0.48
CA LEU A 187 5.15 2.11 -1.15
C LEU A 187 3.84 2.19 -0.37
N ALA A 188 3.88 2.28 0.97
CA ALA A 188 2.69 2.53 1.76
C ALA A 188 2.10 3.93 1.48
N LEU A 189 2.94 4.97 1.30
CA LEU A 189 2.47 6.31 0.90
C LEU A 189 1.79 6.27 -0.48
N ILE A 190 2.40 5.59 -1.44
CA ILE A 190 1.82 5.41 -2.78
C ILE A 190 0.51 4.61 -2.70
N ALA A 191 0.48 3.54 -1.89
CA ALA A 191 -0.71 2.72 -1.70
C ALA A 191 -1.88 3.50 -1.10
N LYS A 192 -1.63 4.38 -0.13
CA LYS A 192 -2.66 5.26 0.44
C LYS A 192 -3.25 6.17 -0.64
N ALA A 193 -2.41 6.82 -1.45
CA ALA A 193 -2.89 7.66 -2.55
C ALA A 193 -3.72 6.87 -3.57
N CYS A 194 -3.34 5.62 -3.88
CA CYS A 194 -4.12 4.73 -4.72
C CYS A 194 -5.46 4.37 -4.09
N ALA A 195 -5.50 4.12 -2.77
CA ALA A 195 -6.70 3.71 -2.05
C ALA A 195 -7.77 4.81 -1.96
N GLU A 196 -7.39 6.08 -2.08
CA GLU A 196 -8.34 7.20 -2.17
C GLU A 196 -9.18 7.19 -3.46
N ASN A 197 -8.77 6.42 -4.46
CA ASN A 197 -9.48 6.33 -5.73
C ASN A 197 -10.37 5.07 -5.78
N GLU A 198 -11.68 5.26 -5.79
CA GLU A 198 -12.65 4.16 -5.81
C GLU A 198 -12.50 3.24 -7.02
N THR A 199 -12.21 3.80 -8.21
CA THR A 199 -11.98 3.00 -9.43
C THR A 199 -10.74 2.13 -9.29
N TYR A 200 -9.65 2.66 -8.71
CA TYR A 200 -8.46 1.86 -8.41
C TYR A 200 -8.83 0.66 -7.53
N MET A 201 -9.51 0.90 -6.42
CA MET A 201 -9.86 -0.14 -5.45
C MET A 201 -10.83 -1.17 -6.04
N GLN A 202 -11.80 -0.73 -6.83
CA GLN A 202 -12.71 -1.63 -7.53
C GLN A 202 -11.94 -2.58 -8.46
N VAL A 203 -11.03 -2.06 -9.29
CA VAL A 203 -10.26 -2.87 -10.24
C VAL A 203 -9.27 -3.77 -9.51
N ALA A 204 -8.55 -3.26 -8.50
CA ALA A 204 -7.57 -4.03 -7.73
C ALA A 204 -8.19 -5.19 -6.93
N ASN A 205 -9.47 -5.08 -6.56
CA ASN A 205 -10.24 -6.14 -5.89
C ASN A 205 -10.86 -7.17 -6.84
N THR A 206 -10.66 -7.03 -8.15
CA THR A 206 -11.27 -7.92 -9.13
C THR A 206 -10.47 -9.22 -9.27
N LEU A 207 -11.10 -10.36 -9.00
CA LEU A 207 -10.46 -11.67 -9.15
C LEU A 207 -10.31 -12.08 -10.62
N SER A 208 -11.33 -11.80 -11.43
CA SER A 208 -11.33 -12.14 -12.87
C SER A 208 -12.06 -11.07 -13.66
N TYR A 209 -11.54 -10.74 -14.83
CA TYR A 209 -12.14 -9.76 -15.74
C TYR A 209 -12.10 -10.25 -17.17
N THR A 210 -13.18 -10.08 -17.93
CA THR A 210 -13.26 -10.44 -19.32
C THR A 210 -13.12 -9.19 -20.20
N LEU A 211 -11.97 -9.09 -20.87
CA LEU A 211 -11.71 -8.10 -21.91
C LEU A 211 -12.60 -8.38 -23.12
N PRO A 212 -13.32 -7.40 -23.65
CA PRO A 212 -14.17 -7.59 -24.82
C PRO A 212 -13.35 -7.91 -26.08
N ALA A 213 -14.02 -8.42 -27.09
CA ALA A 213 -13.46 -8.51 -28.45
C ALA A 213 -13.10 -7.12 -28.98
N THR A 214 -12.06 -7.04 -29.81
CA THR A 214 -11.57 -5.79 -30.40
C THR A 214 -11.44 -5.92 -31.92
N ASN A 215 -11.01 -4.85 -32.58
CA ASN A 215 -10.73 -4.89 -34.03
C ASN A 215 -9.66 -5.91 -34.40
N LEU A 216 -8.75 -6.30 -33.49
CA LEU A 216 -7.66 -7.25 -33.75
C LEU A 216 -7.77 -8.57 -32.98
N HIS A 217 -8.65 -8.66 -32.00
CA HIS A 217 -8.98 -9.88 -31.26
C HIS A 217 -10.47 -10.17 -31.39
N GLN A 218 -10.80 -11.21 -32.17
CA GLN A 218 -12.20 -11.57 -32.45
C GLN A 218 -12.93 -12.18 -31.25
N ASN A 219 -12.17 -12.74 -30.30
CA ASN A 219 -12.70 -13.38 -29.10
C ASN A 219 -12.39 -12.54 -27.86
N GLU A 220 -13.26 -12.65 -26.88
CA GLU A 220 -13.02 -12.14 -25.52
C GLU A 220 -11.79 -12.82 -24.89
N ARG A 221 -11.13 -12.13 -23.97
CA ARG A 221 -9.94 -12.61 -23.23
C ARG A 221 -10.21 -12.48 -21.75
N THR A 222 -10.29 -13.59 -21.03
CA THR A 222 -10.42 -13.57 -19.57
C THR A 222 -9.05 -13.49 -18.92
N ILE A 223 -8.86 -12.53 -18.03
CA ILE A 223 -7.67 -12.35 -17.21
C ILE A 223 -8.03 -12.62 -15.75
N THR A 224 -7.05 -13.14 -15.00
CA THR A 224 -7.21 -13.49 -13.58
C THR A 224 -6.18 -12.74 -12.73
N SER A 225 -6.58 -12.38 -11.52
CA SER A 225 -5.74 -11.64 -10.60
C SER A 225 -4.48 -12.42 -10.22
N THR A 226 -3.36 -11.69 -10.20
CA THR A 226 -2.10 -12.20 -9.65
C THR A 226 -2.10 -12.22 -8.12
N ASN A 227 -3.07 -11.58 -7.48
CA ASN A 227 -3.25 -11.60 -6.02
C ASN A 227 -4.05 -12.83 -5.61
N LEU A 228 -3.34 -13.88 -5.23
CA LEU A 228 -3.97 -15.16 -4.85
C LEU A 228 -4.81 -15.06 -3.57
N MET A 229 -4.55 -14.08 -2.69
CA MET A 229 -5.36 -13.89 -1.47
C MET A 229 -6.79 -13.40 -1.74
N LEU A 230 -7.11 -13.02 -3.00
CA LEU A 230 -8.48 -12.72 -3.42
C LEU A 230 -9.26 -13.99 -3.86
N ASN A 231 -8.56 -15.11 -4.08
CA ASN A 231 -9.17 -16.34 -4.55
C ASN A 231 -9.66 -17.20 -3.37
N PRO A 232 -10.98 -17.44 -3.22
CA PRO A 232 -11.52 -18.25 -2.13
C PRO A 232 -11.02 -19.70 -2.08
N GLU A 233 -10.50 -20.23 -3.18
CA GLU A 233 -9.92 -21.57 -3.26
C GLU A 233 -8.46 -21.65 -2.79
N TYR A 234 -7.84 -20.49 -2.53
CA TYR A 234 -6.43 -20.44 -2.13
C TYR A 234 -6.28 -20.56 -0.60
N PRO A 235 -5.29 -21.34 -0.08
CA PRO A 235 -5.16 -21.61 1.36
C PRO A 235 -5.02 -20.37 2.24
N TYR A 236 -4.46 -19.31 1.69
CA TYR A 236 -4.25 -18.05 2.42
C TYR A 236 -5.30 -16.97 2.08
N TYR A 237 -6.42 -17.36 1.45
CA TYR A 237 -7.54 -16.46 1.23
C TYR A 237 -8.02 -15.85 2.54
N ARG A 238 -8.33 -14.56 2.50
CA ARG A 238 -9.00 -13.84 3.59
C ARG A 238 -10.05 -12.90 3.00
N ASP A 239 -11.26 -13.00 3.48
CA ASP A 239 -12.41 -12.19 3.02
C ASP A 239 -12.26 -10.69 3.33
N TYR A 240 -11.37 -10.35 4.25
CA TYR A 240 -11.04 -8.98 4.62
C TYR A 240 -9.99 -8.32 3.70
N ILE A 241 -9.36 -9.04 2.77
CA ILE A 241 -8.37 -8.47 1.85
C ILE A 241 -9.03 -7.49 0.88
N ARG A 242 -8.37 -6.34 0.68
CA ARG A 242 -8.78 -5.28 -0.23
C ARG A 242 -7.62 -4.97 -1.17
N GLY A 243 -7.53 -5.76 -2.25
CA GLY A 243 -6.63 -5.58 -3.38
C GLY A 243 -5.20 -5.26 -3.00
N MET A 244 -4.52 -4.72 -3.70
CA MET A 244 -3.68 -3.70 -4.28
C MET A 244 -2.84 -4.30 -5.41
N LYS A 245 -1.61 -4.80 -5.10
CA LYS A 245 -0.69 -5.23 -6.16
C LYS A 245 0.34 -6.25 -5.69
N THR A 246 0.68 -7.17 -6.59
CA THR A 246 1.79 -8.10 -6.46
C THR A 246 2.94 -7.72 -7.40
N GLY A 247 4.15 -8.15 -7.07
CA GLY A 247 5.32 -7.99 -7.92
C GLY A 247 6.26 -9.19 -7.82
N PHE A 248 6.96 -9.49 -8.90
CA PHE A 248 8.02 -10.48 -8.91
C PHE A 248 9.01 -10.22 -10.05
N THR A 249 10.28 -10.22 -9.72
CA THR A 249 11.41 -10.47 -10.61
C THR A 249 12.46 -11.26 -9.83
N THR A 250 13.45 -11.83 -10.51
CA THR A 250 14.52 -12.56 -9.82
C THR A 250 15.31 -11.67 -8.85
N LEU A 251 15.45 -10.39 -9.14
CA LEU A 251 16.18 -9.44 -8.26
C LEU A 251 15.33 -8.93 -7.11
N ALA A 252 14.03 -8.71 -7.35
CA ALA A 252 13.12 -8.18 -6.35
C ALA A 252 12.64 -9.24 -5.34
N GLY A 253 12.65 -10.51 -5.72
CA GLY A 253 11.88 -11.53 -5.01
C GLY A 253 10.38 -11.29 -5.17
N ARG A 254 9.58 -11.88 -4.30
CA ARG A 254 8.15 -11.62 -4.22
C ARG A 254 7.89 -10.34 -3.44
N CYS A 255 7.02 -9.51 -3.99
CA CYS A 255 6.60 -8.24 -3.41
C CYS A 255 5.07 -8.18 -3.36
N TYR A 256 4.53 -7.67 -2.26
CA TYR A 256 3.10 -7.60 -2.06
C TYR A 256 2.70 -6.32 -1.32
N VAL A 257 1.66 -5.67 -1.80
CA VAL A 257 1.00 -4.56 -1.12
C VAL A 257 -0.48 -4.87 -1.06
N THR A 258 -1.07 -4.71 0.11
CA THR A 258 -2.51 -4.91 0.32
C THR A 258 -3.05 -3.98 1.40
N PHE A 259 -4.34 -3.66 1.31
CA PHE A 259 -5.14 -3.27 2.46
C PHE A 259 -5.96 -4.45 2.96
N ALA A 260 -6.34 -4.40 4.22
CA ALA A 260 -7.22 -5.36 4.86
C ALA A 260 -8.23 -4.61 5.71
N GLN A 261 -9.51 -4.93 5.55
CA GLN A 261 -10.59 -4.24 6.26
C GLN A 261 -11.54 -5.22 6.91
N LYS A 262 -11.67 -5.10 8.24
CA LYS A 262 -12.53 -5.95 9.05
C LYS A 262 -12.99 -5.22 10.31
N ASP A 263 -14.24 -5.39 10.69
CA ASP A 263 -14.82 -4.87 11.96
C ASP A 263 -14.59 -3.36 12.18
N GLY A 264 -14.59 -2.56 11.09
CA GLY A 264 -14.40 -1.11 11.14
C GLY A 264 -12.94 -0.67 11.13
N HIS A 265 -11.97 -1.59 11.17
CA HIS A 265 -10.54 -1.28 11.13
C HIS A 265 -9.94 -1.56 9.76
N THR A 266 -9.01 -0.70 9.35
CA THR A 266 -8.27 -0.83 8.10
C THR A 266 -6.76 -0.86 8.36
N TYR A 267 -6.11 -1.94 7.93
CA TYR A 267 -4.66 -2.07 7.94
C TYR A 267 -4.10 -2.07 6.54
N GLY A 268 -2.93 -1.43 6.36
CA GLY A 268 -2.13 -1.55 5.14
C GLY A 268 -0.87 -2.36 5.42
N LEU A 269 -0.53 -3.24 4.49
CA LEU A 269 0.65 -4.10 4.58
C LEU A 269 1.47 -4.03 3.30
N VAL A 270 2.79 -3.84 3.47
CA VAL A 270 3.79 -3.94 2.41
C VAL A 270 4.81 -5.00 2.81
N VAL A 271 5.08 -5.97 1.93
CA VAL A 271 6.13 -6.99 2.08
C VAL A 271 6.99 -6.97 0.83
N LEU A 272 8.33 -6.84 0.98
CA LEU A 272 9.30 -6.80 -0.13
C LEU A 272 10.41 -7.83 0.10
N GLY A 273 10.80 -8.51 -0.97
CA GLY A 273 11.94 -9.42 -0.97
C GLY A 273 11.65 -10.81 -0.43
N SER A 274 10.38 -11.20 -0.34
CA SER A 274 9.97 -12.53 0.09
C SER A 274 10.06 -13.58 -1.04
N ASP A 275 9.67 -14.80 -0.79
CA ASP A 275 9.57 -15.89 -1.75
C ASP A 275 8.12 -16.34 -1.98
N LEU A 276 7.92 -17.27 -2.92
CA LEU A 276 6.58 -17.71 -3.32
C LEU A 276 5.85 -18.48 -2.21
N ASP A 277 6.59 -19.25 -1.44
CA ASP A 277 6.00 -20.14 -0.43
C ASP A 277 5.60 -19.37 0.83
N ASN A 278 6.26 -18.25 1.07
CA ASN A 278 6.13 -17.48 2.31
C ASN A 278 5.25 -16.24 2.19
N ILE A 279 5.31 -15.46 1.10
CA ILE A 279 4.72 -14.12 1.03
C ILE A 279 3.25 -14.04 1.45
N TYR A 280 2.42 -14.99 1.00
CA TYR A 280 0.98 -14.98 1.34
C TYR A 280 0.70 -15.56 2.72
N ARG A 281 1.52 -16.53 3.17
CA ARG A 281 1.46 -17.05 4.54
C ARG A 281 1.78 -15.93 5.52
N GLU A 282 2.90 -15.24 5.32
CA GLU A 282 3.34 -14.11 6.14
C GLU A 282 2.32 -12.98 6.15
N ALA A 283 1.83 -12.58 4.99
CA ALA A 283 0.81 -11.54 4.89
C ALA A 283 -0.46 -11.92 5.67
N SER A 284 -0.92 -13.19 5.57
CA SER A 284 -2.10 -13.64 6.29
C SER A 284 -1.87 -13.66 7.82
N GLU A 285 -0.72 -14.18 8.27
CA GLU A 285 -0.38 -14.26 9.69
C GLU A 285 -0.22 -12.86 10.32
N ILE A 286 0.45 -11.92 9.63
CA ILE A 286 0.62 -10.54 10.07
C ILE A 286 -0.73 -9.85 10.22
N LEU A 287 -1.61 -9.98 9.23
CA LEU A 287 -2.92 -9.35 9.24
C LEU A 287 -3.88 -10.01 10.25
N ASP A 288 -3.89 -11.34 10.35
CA ASP A 288 -4.66 -12.06 11.36
C ASP A 288 -4.23 -11.63 12.78
N TRP A 289 -2.91 -11.51 13.02
CA TRP A 289 -2.38 -10.99 14.28
C TRP A 289 -2.80 -9.54 14.54
N ALA A 290 -2.75 -8.66 13.53
CA ALA A 290 -3.15 -7.27 13.68
C ALA A 290 -4.62 -7.16 14.12
N PHE A 291 -5.53 -7.87 13.45
CA PHE A 291 -6.96 -7.86 13.81
C PHE A 291 -7.25 -8.52 15.18
N ALA A 292 -6.40 -9.47 15.62
CA ALA A 292 -6.56 -10.09 16.92
C ALA A 292 -5.99 -9.28 18.09
N SER A 293 -4.99 -8.42 17.82
CA SER A 293 -4.21 -7.74 18.85
C SER A 293 -4.60 -6.31 19.11
N PHE A 294 -5.22 -5.63 18.12
CA PHE A 294 -5.60 -4.23 18.22
C PHE A 294 -7.10 -4.07 18.15
N SER A 295 -7.65 -3.27 19.05
CA SER A 295 -9.06 -2.88 19.09
C SER A 295 -9.17 -1.45 19.57
N ASP A 296 -10.23 -0.76 19.16
CA ASP A 296 -10.54 0.56 19.71
C ASP A 296 -10.83 0.44 21.20
N ARG A 297 -10.27 1.36 21.96
CA ARG A 297 -10.57 1.52 23.36
C ARG A 297 -11.03 2.94 23.62
N GLU A 298 -12.25 3.08 24.03
CA GLU A 298 -12.74 4.36 24.52
C GLU A 298 -12.00 4.74 25.80
N LEU A 299 -11.18 5.80 25.73
CA LEU A 299 -10.40 6.29 26.86
C LEU A 299 -11.17 7.30 27.68
N VAL A 300 -12.13 7.99 27.07
CA VAL A 300 -12.96 9.02 27.70
C VAL A 300 -14.37 8.92 27.12
N ASP A 301 -15.34 8.62 27.97
CA ASP A 301 -16.75 8.77 27.65
C ASP A 301 -17.09 10.28 27.64
N THR A 302 -17.45 10.79 26.46
CA THR A 302 -17.81 12.21 26.29
C THR A 302 -19.20 12.53 26.88
N GLU A 303 -20.00 11.53 27.19
CA GLU A 303 -21.34 11.70 27.80
C GLU A 303 -21.24 11.82 29.33
N THR A 304 -20.20 11.25 29.95
CA THR A 304 -19.97 11.34 31.39
C THR A 304 -18.95 12.45 31.72
N PRO A 305 -19.36 13.54 32.34
CA PRO A 305 -18.39 14.60 32.72
C PRO A 305 -17.33 14.07 33.67
N LEU A 306 -16.06 14.22 33.30
CA LEU A 306 -14.90 13.79 34.13
C LEU A 306 -14.85 14.52 35.48
N THR A 307 -15.43 15.72 35.56
CA THR A 307 -15.58 16.51 36.78
C THR A 307 -16.64 17.57 36.61
N THR A 308 -17.30 17.96 37.74
CA THR A 308 -18.14 19.12 37.81
C THR A 308 -17.40 20.21 38.56
N ALA A 309 -17.06 21.33 37.93
CA ALA A 309 -16.54 22.49 38.58
C ALA A 309 -17.65 23.52 38.77
N PRO A 310 -17.89 24.09 40.01
CA PRO A 310 -18.85 25.14 40.17
C PRO A 310 -18.40 26.37 39.38
N LEU A 311 -19.23 26.85 38.48
CA LEU A 311 -19.02 28.13 37.80
C LEU A 311 -18.99 29.25 38.85
N LYS A 312 -17.85 29.91 39.03
CA LYS A 312 -17.80 31.18 39.75
C LYS A 312 -18.66 32.16 38.98
N LYS A 313 -19.68 32.74 39.66
CA LYS A 313 -20.48 33.81 39.06
C LYS A 313 -19.56 34.87 38.48
N CYS A 314 -19.51 34.95 37.14
CA CYS A 314 -18.96 36.11 36.45
C CYS A 314 -19.87 37.29 36.84
N ARG A 315 -19.32 38.31 37.51
CA ARG A 315 -20.01 39.59 37.65
C ARG A 315 -20.13 40.17 36.24
N SER A 316 -21.34 40.39 35.79
CA SER A 316 -21.60 41.23 34.64
C SER A 316 -21.09 42.63 35.02
N TYR A 317 -20.15 43.13 34.25
CA TYR A 317 -19.88 44.56 34.22
C TYR A 317 -20.94 45.17 33.30
N GLU A 318 -21.85 45.99 33.92
CA GLU A 318 -22.64 46.99 33.20
C GLU A 318 -21.75 48.15 32.76
#